data_21d9b8f53a527d6bbbcb2ea4e1721e94
#
_entry.id   21d9b8f53a527d6bbbcb2ea4e1721e94
#
_cell.length_a   1.000
_cell.length_b   1.000
_cell.length_c   1.000
_cell.angle_alpha   90.00
_cell.angle_beta   90.00
_cell.angle_gamma   90.00
#
_symmetry.space_group_name_H-M   'P 1'
#
loop_
_entity.id
_entity.type
_entity.pdbx_description
1 polymer ?
#
loop_
_entity_poly.entity_id
_entity_poly.type
_entity_poly.pdbx_seq_one_letter_code
_entity_poly.pdbx_strand_id
1 'polypeptide(L)'
;MNDLCADIGYKSINHYGEQLCGDHVDVVETGDDSTVIVLSDGLGSGVKASILSTLTSKIISTMLAEGLSLEECVETIAATLPVCSVRGVAYSTFTIIHLKNNQTAELIQYDNPHAIIIRDEKIWDYPKIEMTIGGKKIFKSVIKLRENDVFVAMSDGCPHAGIGTAYNFGWKRDDIADFMESLAPAGYTAKTLSTMLVDECDKLYGHQPGDDATACVV
;
A
#
# COMPACT_ATOMS: atom_id res chain seq x y z
N MET A 1 -24.96 -1.75 -15.96
CA MET A 1 -23.75 -2.59 -15.95
C MET A 1 -22.62 -1.60 -15.80
N ASN A 2 -21.74 -1.76 -14.85
CA ASN A 2 -20.60 -0.83 -14.68
C ASN A 2 -19.46 -1.42 -15.52
N ASP A 3 -18.95 -0.67 -16.49
CA ASP A 3 -17.93 -1.15 -17.42
C ASP A 3 -16.49 -0.77 -16.93
N LEU A 4 -16.35 -0.44 -15.64
CA LEU A 4 -15.04 -0.16 -15.06
C LEU A 4 -14.20 -1.44 -14.96
N CYS A 5 -12.93 -1.33 -15.29
CA CYS A 5 -11.92 -2.35 -15.01
C CYS A 5 -10.74 -1.71 -14.28
N ALA A 6 -10.08 -2.48 -13.43
CA ALA A 6 -8.90 -2.03 -12.71
C ALA A 6 -7.64 -2.29 -13.53
N ASP A 7 -6.79 -1.26 -13.66
CA ASP A 7 -5.39 -1.39 -14.07
C ASP A 7 -4.54 -1.36 -12.80
N ILE A 8 -3.76 -2.42 -12.53
CA ILE A 8 -3.02 -2.59 -11.29
C ILE A 8 -1.53 -2.70 -11.60
N GLY A 9 -0.74 -1.87 -10.95
CA GLY A 9 0.70 -1.89 -11.10
C GLY A 9 1.41 -1.59 -9.79
N TYR A 10 2.51 -2.29 -9.55
CA TYR A 10 3.36 -2.02 -8.40
C TYR A 10 4.83 -2.15 -8.73
N LYS A 11 5.65 -1.50 -7.94
CA LYS A 11 7.11 -1.51 -8.02
C LYS A 11 7.68 -1.43 -6.61
N SER A 12 8.80 -2.12 -6.39
CA SER A 12 9.57 -2.06 -5.14
C SER A 12 11.05 -1.86 -5.42
N ILE A 13 11.75 -1.22 -4.49
CA ILE A 13 13.20 -1.23 -4.36
C ILE A 13 13.56 -1.70 -2.96
N ASN A 14 14.66 -2.46 -2.86
CA ASN A 14 15.11 -3.03 -1.60
C ASN A 14 15.97 -2.03 -0.84
N HIS A 15 15.97 -2.13 0.49
CA HIS A 15 17.00 -1.53 1.34
C HIS A 15 18.41 -1.86 0.78
N TYR A 16 19.28 -0.88 0.77
CA TYR A 16 20.64 -1.05 0.23
C TYR A 16 21.39 -2.17 0.94
N GLY A 17 21.93 -3.07 0.14
CA GLY A 17 22.66 -4.26 0.63
C GLY A 17 21.79 -5.50 0.89
N GLU A 18 20.45 -5.36 0.88
CA GLU A 18 19.54 -6.49 1.03
C GLU A 18 19.19 -7.11 -0.34
N GLN A 19 19.00 -8.43 -0.36
CA GLN A 19 18.62 -9.16 -1.58
C GLN A 19 17.11 -9.29 -1.77
N LEU A 20 16.36 -9.15 -0.69
CA LEU A 20 14.89 -9.27 -0.67
C LEU A 20 14.29 -7.97 -0.14
N CYS A 21 13.20 -7.56 -0.77
CA CYS A 21 12.38 -6.47 -0.28
C CYS A 21 11.63 -6.90 0.98
N GLY A 22 11.62 -6.05 1.99
CA GLY A 22 10.82 -6.24 3.20
C GLY A 22 9.33 -6.01 2.95
N ASP A 23 8.99 -5.30 1.87
CA ASP A 23 7.60 -5.07 1.45
C ASP A 23 7.10 -6.17 0.53
N HIS A 24 5.79 -6.36 0.50
CA HIS A 24 5.13 -7.29 -0.42
C HIS A 24 3.77 -6.78 -0.87
N VAL A 25 3.50 -6.93 -2.16
CA VAL A 25 2.17 -6.67 -2.74
C VAL A 25 1.57 -7.98 -3.20
N ASP A 26 0.36 -8.29 -2.72
CA ASP A 26 -0.42 -9.43 -3.16
C ASP A 26 -1.71 -8.97 -3.83
N VAL A 27 -2.08 -9.62 -4.92
CA VAL A 27 -3.30 -9.32 -5.69
C VAL A 27 -4.06 -10.61 -5.91
N VAL A 28 -5.32 -10.63 -5.49
CA VAL A 28 -6.21 -11.78 -5.67
C VAL A 28 -7.50 -11.32 -6.32
N GLU A 29 -7.81 -11.89 -7.48
CA GLU A 29 -9.07 -11.70 -8.17
C GLU A 29 -10.07 -12.77 -7.72
N THR A 30 -11.33 -12.39 -7.53
CA THR A 30 -12.43 -13.28 -7.18
C THR A 30 -13.38 -13.44 -8.36
N GLY A 31 -14.20 -14.51 -8.34
CA GLY A 31 -15.10 -14.84 -9.46
C GLY A 31 -16.30 -13.90 -9.63
N ASP A 32 -16.41 -12.84 -8.81
CA ASP A 32 -17.51 -11.87 -8.78
C ASP A 32 -17.08 -10.46 -9.25
N ASP A 33 -16.06 -10.36 -10.09
CA ASP A 33 -15.47 -9.10 -10.54
C ASP A 33 -14.94 -8.22 -9.39
N SER A 34 -14.55 -8.86 -8.28
CA SER A 34 -13.89 -8.19 -7.16
C SER A 34 -12.41 -8.51 -7.14
N THR A 35 -11.61 -7.58 -6.62
CA THR A 35 -10.15 -7.73 -6.52
C THR A 35 -9.68 -7.22 -5.17
N VAL A 36 -8.90 -8.04 -4.47
CA VAL A 36 -8.24 -7.69 -3.22
C VAL A 36 -6.77 -7.41 -3.49
N ILE A 37 -6.32 -6.21 -3.20
CA ILE A 37 -4.93 -5.78 -3.33
C ILE A 37 -4.43 -5.45 -1.93
N VAL A 38 -3.31 -6.07 -1.51
CA VAL A 38 -2.72 -5.85 -0.19
C VAL A 38 -1.26 -5.47 -0.36
N LEU A 39 -0.90 -4.27 0.06
CA LEU A 39 0.48 -3.85 0.27
C LEU A 39 0.79 -4.02 1.75
N SER A 40 1.79 -4.83 2.06
CA SER A 40 2.32 -5.05 3.41
C SER A 40 3.76 -4.63 3.47
N ASP A 41 4.12 -3.93 4.56
CA ASP A 41 5.48 -3.54 4.88
C ASP A 41 5.94 -4.33 6.11
N GLY A 42 7.00 -5.10 5.94
CA GLY A 42 7.55 -5.98 6.98
C GLY A 42 8.46 -5.23 7.93
N LEU A 43 8.38 -5.56 9.20
CA LEU A 43 9.17 -4.92 10.22
C LEU A 43 10.68 -5.16 10.05
N GLY A 44 11.43 -4.09 9.76
CA GLY A 44 12.86 -4.13 9.46
C GLY A 44 13.14 -4.32 7.98
N SER A 45 14.22 -5.01 7.63
CA SER A 45 14.60 -5.24 6.22
C SER A 45 15.06 -6.70 6.00
N GLY A 46 15.21 -7.07 4.71
CA GLY A 46 15.73 -8.36 4.29
C GLY A 46 14.80 -9.54 4.58
N VAL A 47 15.37 -10.73 4.75
CA VAL A 47 14.63 -12.01 4.78
C VAL A 47 13.48 -12.05 5.81
N LYS A 48 13.70 -11.53 7.02
CA LYS A 48 12.66 -11.58 8.07
C LYS A 48 11.49 -10.67 7.75
N ALA A 49 11.75 -9.45 7.30
CA ALA A 49 10.73 -8.51 6.89
C ALA A 49 9.96 -9.07 5.69
N SER A 50 10.65 -9.60 4.70
CA SER A 50 10.05 -10.24 3.50
C SER A 50 9.12 -11.40 3.86
N ILE A 51 9.50 -12.26 4.82
CA ILE A 51 8.63 -13.34 5.28
C ILE A 51 7.37 -12.78 5.97
N LEU A 52 7.53 -11.79 6.85
CA LEU A 52 6.39 -11.20 7.57
C LEU A 52 5.41 -10.51 6.62
N SER A 53 5.89 -9.68 5.70
CA SER A 53 5.05 -8.98 4.74
C SER A 53 4.34 -9.94 3.79
N THR A 54 5.06 -10.96 3.31
CA THR A 54 4.47 -12.00 2.44
C THR A 54 3.37 -12.77 3.16
N LEU A 55 3.60 -13.22 4.40
CA LEU A 55 2.58 -13.95 5.16
C LEU A 55 1.39 -13.05 5.49
N THR A 56 1.64 -11.81 5.92
CA THR A 56 0.57 -10.84 6.22
C THR A 56 -0.31 -10.58 5.00
N SER A 57 0.29 -10.22 3.86
CA SER A 57 -0.47 -9.94 2.65
C SER A 57 -1.24 -11.15 2.14
N LYS A 58 -0.62 -12.36 2.15
CA LYS A 58 -1.27 -13.60 1.72
C LYS A 58 -2.45 -14.01 2.61
N ILE A 59 -2.31 -13.92 3.93
CA ILE A 59 -3.40 -14.21 4.86
C ILE A 59 -4.56 -13.26 4.59
N ILE A 60 -4.30 -11.95 4.54
CA ILE A 60 -5.34 -10.93 4.32
C ILE A 60 -6.03 -11.15 2.97
N SER A 61 -5.28 -11.20 1.89
CA SER A 61 -5.83 -11.28 0.53
C SER A 61 -6.68 -12.53 0.35
N THR A 62 -6.19 -13.68 0.82
CA THR A 62 -6.90 -14.95 0.71
C THR A 62 -8.18 -14.95 1.55
N MET A 63 -8.11 -14.52 2.81
CA MET A 63 -9.28 -14.51 3.69
C MET A 63 -10.37 -13.55 3.21
N LEU A 64 -10.00 -12.34 2.78
CA LEU A 64 -10.95 -11.37 2.22
C LEU A 64 -11.54 -11.84 0.90
N ALA A 65 -10.76 -12.50 0.04
CA ALA A 65 -11.25 -13.08 -1.20
C ALA A 65 -12.28 -14.21 -0.95
N GLU A 66 -12.13 -14.94 0.15
CA GLU A 66 -13.10 -15.98 0.58
C GLU A 66 -14.29 -15.38 1.37
N GLY A 67 -14.37 -14.06 1.49
CA GLY A 67 -15.49 -13.35 2.11
C GLY A 67 -15.44 -13.24 3.63
N LEU A 68 -14.30 -13.56 4.25
CA LEU A 68 -14.12 -13.35 5.69
C LEU A 68 -14.02 -11.84 6.00
N SER A 69 -14.32 -11.49 7.25
CA SER A 69 -14.23 -10.09 7.72
C SER A 69 -12.80 -9.65 7.96
N LEU A 70 -12.57 -8.34 7.97
CA LEU A 70 -11.28 -7.77 8.34
C LEU A 70 -10.89 -8.16 9.77
N GLU A 71 -11.86 -8.20 10.69
CA GLU A 71 -11.67 -8.60 12.08
C GLU A 71 -11.09 -10.02 12.16
N GLU A 72 -11.68 -10.97 11.43
CA GLU A 72 -11.16 -12.36 11.38
C GLU A 72 -9.75 -12.43 10.78
N CYS A 73 -9.46 -11.60 9.76
CA CYS A 73 -8.10 -11.52 9.19
C CYS A 73 -7.08 -11.04 10.23
N VAL A 74 -7.38 -9.94 10.94
CA VAL A 74 -6.48 -9.36 11.94
C VAL A 74 -6.28 -10.32 13.13
N GLU A 75 -7.34 -10.98 13.60
CA GLU A 75 -7.25 -11.99 14.66
C GLU A 75 -6.39 -13.19 14.25
N THR A 76 -6.57 -13.66 13.01
CA THR A 76 -5.77 -14.77 12.46
C THR A 76 -4.29 -14.42 12.38
N ILE A 77 -3.96 -13.22 11.90
CA ILE A 77 -2.59 -12.70 11.82
C ILE A 77 -1.99 -12.63 13.23
N ALA A 78 -2.72 -12.03 14.18
CA ALA A 78 -2.26 -11.88 15.56
C ALA A 78 -2.01 -13.22 16.26
N ALA A 79 -2.80 -14.26 15.90
CA ALA A 79 -2.64 -15.61 16.45
C ALA A 79 -1.54 -16.43 15.77
N THR A 80 -1.22 -16.12 14.51
CA THR A 80 -0.37 -16.97 13.65
C THR A 80 1.07 -16.45 13.55
N LEU A 81 1.23 -15.11 13.47
CA LEU A 81 2.56 -14.53 13.27
C LEU A 81 3.27 -14.23 14.60
N PRO A 82 4.60 -14.43 14.63
CA PRO A 82 5.37 -14.20 15.85
C PRO A 82 5.37 -12.72 16.26
N VAL A 83 5.09 -12.45 17.54
CA VAL A 83 5.16 -11.11 18.12
C VAL A 83 6.60 -10.65 18.20
N CYS A 84 6.92 -9.49 17.64
CA CYS A 84 8.20 -8.84 17.86
C CYS A 84 8.32 -8.43 19.31
N SER A 85 9.26 -9.02 20.06
CA SER A 85 9.47 -8.78 21.49
C SER A 85 9.85 -7.32 21.82
N VAL A 86 10.38 -6.57 20.84
CA VAL A 86 10.84 -5.19 21.03
C VAL A 86 9.73 -4.16 20.80
N ARG A 87 8.89 -4.37 19.77
CA ARG A 87 7.81 -3.41 19.40
C ARG A 87 6.41 -3.88 19.79
N GLY A 88 6.25 -5.11 20.29
CA GLY A 88 4.95 -5.66 20.65
C GLY A 88 3.98 -5.82 19.47
N VAL A 89 4.52 -5.85 18.23
CA VAL A 89 3.74 -6.00 17.00
C VAL A 89 3.95 -7.40 16.45
N ALA A 90 2.88 -8.09 16.11
CA ALA A 90 2.90 -9.47 15.63
C ALA A 90 2.95 -9.59 14.12
N TYR A 91 2.88 -8.48 13.38
CA TYR A 91 2.71 -8.50 11.93
C TYR A 91 3.15 -7.19 11.28
N SER A 92 3.17 -7.18 9.96
CA SER A 92 3.49 -6.02 9.15
C SER A 92 2.42 -4.94 9.21
N THR A 93 2.77 -3.72 8.89
CA THR A 93 1.81 -2.69 8.52
C THR A 93 1.17 -3.02 7.18
N PHE A 94 0.01 -2.50 6.87
CA PHE A 94 -0.64 -2.82 5.60
C PHE A 94 -1.59 -1.75 5.08
N THR A 95 -1.76 -1.75 3.78
CA THR A 95 -2.83 -1.04 3.07
C THR A 95 -3.56 -2.03 2.19
N ILE A 96 -4.88 -2.09 2.32
CA ILE A 96 -5.77 -2.96 1.53
C ILE A 96 -6.62 -2.07 0.64
N ILE A 97 -6.66 -2.40 -0.64
CA ILE A 97 -7.63 -1.85 -1.60
C ILE A 97 -8.50 -3.02 -2.06
N HIS A 98 -9.72 -3.10 -1.59
CA HIS A 98 -10.67 -4.14 -1.96
C HIS A 98 -11.70 -3.55 -2.92
N LEU A 99 -11.54 -3.81 -4.20
CA LEU A 99 -12.48 -3.45 -5.24
C LEU A 99 -13.62 -4.45 -5.25
N LYS A 100 -14.86 -3.98 -5.08
CA LYS A 100 -16.06 -4.82 -5.02
C LYS A 100 -16.93 -4.59 -6.26
N ASN A 101 -17.11 -5.65 -7.05
CA ASN A 101 -17.94 -5.66 -8.25
C ASN A 101 -17.64 -4.48 -9.20
N ASN A 102 -16.40 -4.00 -9.23
CA ASN A 102 -15.99 -2.81 -9.99
C ASN A 102 -16.85 -1.55 -9.73
N GLN A 103 -17.48 -1.44 -8.57
CA GLN A 103 -18.37 -0.32 -8.21
C GLN A 103 -17.88 0.48 -6.99
N THR A 104 -17.32 -0.21 -6.02
CA THR A 104 -16.85 0.40 -4.78
C THR A 104 -15.47 -0.11 -4.42
N ALA A 105 -14.66 0.75 -3.79
CA ALA A 105 -13.42 0.37 -3.14
C ALA A 105 -13.60 0.50 -1.62
N GLU A 106 -13.25 -0.55 -0.89
CA GLU A 106 -12.94 -0.45 0.53
C GLU A 106 -11.42 -0.26 0.67
N LEU A 107 -11.02 0.89 1.18
CA LEU A 107 -9.63 1.21 1.49
C LEU A 107 -9.43 1.07 2.99
N ILE A 108 -8.51 0.19 3.39
CA ILE A 108 -8.24 -0.12 4.79
C ILE A 108 -6.75 0.04 5.04
N GLN A 109 -6.38 0.81 6.06
CA GLN A 109 -5.00 1.22 6.27
C GLN A 109 -4.62 1.04 7.74
N TYR A 110 -3.51 0.35 7.96
CA TYR A 110 -2.91 0.15 9.26
C TYR A 110 -1.45 0.55 9.23
N ASP A 111 -1.13 1.65 9.90
CA ASP A 111 0.22 2.18 10.16
C ASP A 111 1.12 2.41 8.92
N ASN A 112 0.56 2.32 7.72
CA ASN A 112 1.19 2.76 6.47
C ASN A 112 0.85 4.23 6.20
N PRO A 113 1.63 4.94 5.38
CA PRO A 113 1.25 6.25 4.87
C PRO A 113 -0.13 6.20 4.23
N HIS A 114 -0.99 7.18 4.57
CA HIS A 114 -2.33 7.22 3.98
C HIS A 114 -2.24 7.27 2.46
N ALA A 115 -2.98 6.39 1.80
CA ALA A 115 -3.07 6.34 0.36
C ALA A 115 -3.47 7.70 -0.22
N ILE A 116 -2.98 7.99 -1.40
CA ILE A 116 -3.36 9.18 -2.18
C ILE A 116 -4.45 8.73 -3.14
N ILE A 117 -5.50 9.53 -3.28
CA ILE A 117 -6.53 9.30 -4.29
C ILE A 117 -6.57 10.54 -5.18
N ILE A 118 -6.47 10.31 -6.48
CA ILE A 118 -6.61 11.34 -7.50
C ILE A 118 -7.92 11.07 -8.23
N ARG A 119 -8.79 12.07 -8.25
CA ARG A 119 -10.11 12.05 -8.90
C ARG A 119 -10.28 13.32 -9.70
N ASP A 120 -10.75 13.20 -10.93
CA ASP A 120 -10.88 14.32 -11.85
C ASP A 120 -9.54 15.10 -11.98
N GLU A 121 -8.42 14.36 -12.08
CA GLU A 121 -7.04 14.84 -12.17
C GLU A 121 -6.57 15.67 -10.95
N LYS A 122 -7.26 15.59 -9.82
CA LYS A 122 -6.95 16.32 -8.59
C LYS A 122 -6.87 15.41 -7.37
N ILE A 123 -5.99 15.77 -6.43
CA ILE A 123 -5.93 15.12 -5.13
C ILE A 123 -7.30 15.26 -4.46
N TRP A 124 -7.86 14.14 -4.08
CA TRP A 124 -9.13 14.09 -3.38
C TRP A 124 -8.96 13.71 -1.92
N ASP A 125 -9.40 14.61 -1.02
CA ASP A 125 -9.46 14.32 0.42
C ASP A 125 -10.70 13.47 0.73
N TYR A 126 -10.51 12.16 0.77
CA TYR A 126 -11.56 11.18 0.99
C TYR A 126 -11.82 10.97 2.48
N PRO A 127 -13.08 10.64 2.88
CA PRO A 127 -13.44 10.41 4.28
C PRO A 127 -12.74 9.16 4.83
N LYS A 128 -12.19 9.26 6.04
CA LYS A 128 -11.52 8.18 6.76
C LYS A 128 -12.22 7.95 8.10
N ILE A 129 -12.65 6.74 8.37
CA ILE A 129 -13.28 6.35 9.62
C ILE A 129 -12.24 5.57 10.43
N GLU A 130 -11.87 6.10 11.60
CA GLU A 130 -11.01 5.39 12.54
C GLU A 130 -11.80 4.30 13.25
N MET A 131 -11.24 3.10 13.30
CA MET A 131 -11.76 1.96 14.03
C MET A 131 -10.64 1.27 14.81
N THR A 132 -10.99 0.52 15.84
CA THR A 132 -10.03 -0.24 16.63
C THR A 132 -10.32 -1.73 16.49
N ILE A 133 -9.35 -2.50 15.99
CA ILE A 133 -9.43 -3.96 15.86
C ILE A 133 -8.20 -4.54 16.56
N GLY A 134 -8.39 -5.47 17.48
CA GLY A 134 -7.29 -6.09 18.23
C GLY A 134 -6.38 -5.09 18.97
N GLY A 135 -6.95 -3.94 19.39
CA GLY A 135 -6.20 -2.86 20.06
C GLY A 135 -5.39 -1.96 19.09
N LYS A 136 -5.54 -2.14 17.78
CA LYS A 136 -4.85 -1.37 16.74
C LYS A 136 -5.79 -0.36 16.08
N LYS A 137 -5.28 0.84 15.82
CA LYS A 137 -6.00 1.86 15.07
C LYS A 137 -5.91 1.56 13.58
N ILE A 138 -7.07 1.39 12.95
CA ILE A 138 -7.21 1.11 11.53
C ILE A 138 -8.11 2.17 10.92
N PHE A 139 -7.75 2.66 9.76
CA PHE A 139 -8.57 3.61 9.02
C PHE A 139 -9.28 2.88 7.89
N LYS A 140 -10.60 3.05 7.82
CA LYS A 140 -11.44 2.49 6.76
C LYS A 140 -12.12 3.60 5.98
N SER A 141 -12.17 3.44 4.66
CA SER A 141 -12.92 4.28 3.75
C SER A 141 -13.70 3.42 2.77
N VAL A 142 -14.92 3.82 2.45
CA VAL A 142 -15.73 3.18 1.40
C VAL A 142 -15.97 4.23 0.32
N ILE A 143 -15.51 3.93 -0.87
CA ILE A 143 -15.41 4.87 -1.98
C ILE A 143 -16.19 4.31 -3.16
N LYS A 144 -17.16 5.07 -3.67
CA LYS A 144 -17.80 4.76 -4.94
C LYS A 144 -16.83 5.08 -6.06
N LEU A 145 -16.47 4.08 -6.86
CA LEU A 145 -15.52 4.22 -7.97
C LEU A 145 -16.08 5.10 -9.08
N ARG A 146 -15.18 5.82 -9.72
CA ARG A 146 -15.40 6.56 -10.96
C ARG A 146 -14.32 6.20 -11.96
N GLU A 147 -14.62 6.42 -13.24
CA GLU A 147 -13.64 6.30 -14.30
C GLU A 147 -12.45 7.24 -14.05
N ASN A 148 -11.25 6.75 -14.27
CA ASN A 148 -9.99 7.46 -14.07
C ASN A 148 -9.69 7.85 -12.59
N ASP A 149 -10.36 7.24 -11.60
CA ASP A 149 -9.87 7.31 -10.23
C ASP A 149 -8.51 6.62 -10.13
N VAL A 150 -7.54 7.24 -9.49
CA VAL A 150 -6.21 6.67 -9.25
C VAL A 150 -5.98 6.55 -7.76
N PHE A 151 -5.73 5.33 -7.29
CA PHE A 151 -5.35 5.04 -5.92
C PHE A 151 -3.85 4.77 -5.87
N VAL A 152 -3.13 5.45 -4.98
CA VAL A 152 -1.69 5.24 -4.75
C VAL A 152 -1.49 4.82 -3.31
N ALA A 153 -1.18 3.55 -3.10
CA ALA A 153 -0.73 3.02 -1.82
C ALA A 153 0.80 2.92 -1.82
N MET A 154 1.44 3.19 -0.68
CA MET A 154 2.88 3.14 -0.55
C MET A 154 3.31 2.67 0.85
N SER A 155 4.51 2.08 0.96
CA SER A 155 5.18 1.85 2.23
C SER A 155 5.88 3.12 2.72
N ASP A 156 6.34 3.11 3.97
CA ASP A 156 6.95 4.28 4.61
C ASP A 156 8.32 4.65 4.02
N GLY A 157 8.99 3.71 3.34
CA GLY A 157 10.21 4.01 2.59
C GLY A 157 10.03 5.06 1.49
N CYS A 158 8.83 5.24 0.92
CA CYS A 158 8.58 6.31 -0.04
C CYS A 158 8.66 7.70 0.61
N PRO A 159 7.93 8.01 1.69
CA PRO A 159 8.09 9.26 2.43
C PRO A 159 9.48 9.44 3.06
N HIS A 160 10.19 8.37 3.37
CA HIS A 160 11.54 8.45 3.93
C HIS A 160 12.62 8.74 2.88
N ALA A 161 12.31 8.67 1.59
CA ALA A 161 13.26 8.93 0.52
C ALA A 161 13.89 10.33 0.66
N GLY A 162 15.22 10.39 0.55
CA GLY A 162 15.98 11.63 0.63
C GLY A 162 16.20 12.21 2.03
N ILE A 163 15.85 11.48 3.10
CA ILE A 163 16.14 11.92 4.48
C ILE A 163 17.65 12.18 4.65
N GLY A 164 17.97 13.37 5.18
CA GLY A 164 19.35 13.78 5.47
C GLY A 164 20.19 14.09 4.23
N THR A 165 19.62 14.03 3.04
CA THR A 165 20.26 14.36 1.76
C THR A 165 19.50 15.46 1.03
N ALA A 166 18.53 15.12 0.21
CA ALA A 166 17.70 16.08 -0.52
C ALA A 166 16.71 16.83 0.39
N TYR A 167 16.25 16.17 1.45
CA TYR A 167 15.27 16.70 2.39
C TYR A 167 15.67 16.42 3.84
N ASN A 168 15.39 17.39 4.75
CA ASN A 168 15.64 17.19 6.19
C ASN A 168 14.77 16.08 6.79
N PHE A 169 13.53 15.93 6.31
CA PHE A 169 12.52 15.02 6.86
C PHE A 169 11.94 14.04 5.82
N GLY A 170 12.66 13.82 4.71
CA GLY A 170 12.22 12.96 3.62
C GLY A 170 11.27 13.64 2.64
N TRP A 171 10.83 12.87 1.64
CA TRP A 171 9.90 13.28 0.61
C TRP A 171 8.47 13.13 1.13
N LYS A 172 7.97 14.17 1.79
CA LYS A 172 6.69 14.12 2.49
C LYS A 172 5.56 13.60 1.61
N ARG A 173 4.61 12.90 2.25
CA ARG A 173 3.42 12.36 1.56
C ARG A 173 2.71 13.39 0.67
N ASP A 174 2.60 14.63 1.12
CA ASP A 174 1.91 15.68 0.35
C ASP A 174 2.72 16.08 -0.90
N ASP A 175 4.05 16.13 -0.80
CA ASP A 175 4.92 16.37 -1.97
C ASP A 175 4.83 15.19 -2.98
N ILE A 176 4.69 13.95 -2.47
CA ILE A 176 4.41 12.75 -3.29
C ILE A 176 3.04 12.88 -3.96
N ALA A 177 2.04 13.37 -3.23
CA ALA A 177 0.70 13.58 -3.79
C ALA A 177 0.72 14.60 -4.93
N ASP A 178 1.41 15.73 -4.75
CA ASP A 178 1.57 16.75 -5.80
C ASP A 178 2.32 16.18 -7.02
N PHE A 179 3.36 15.37 -6.79
CA PHE A 179 4.07 14.68 -7.86
C PHE A 179 3.14 13.76 -8.65
N MET A 180 2.37 12.91 -7.98
CA MET A 180 1.43 12.00 -8.62
C MET A 180 0.28 12.74 -9.32
N GLU A 181 -0.24 13.83 -8.73
CA GLU A 181 -1.24 14.69 -9.37
C GLU A 181 -0.71 15.25 -10.69
N SER A 182 0.55 15.66 -10.74
CA SER A 182 1.17 16.20 -11.95
C SER A 182 1.26 15.19 -13.10
N LEU A 183 1.27 13.90 -12.80
CA LEU A 183 1.34 12.80 -13.78
C LEU A 183 -0.06 12.35 -14.27
N ALA A 184 -1.12 12.60 -13.50
CA ALA A 184 -2.46 12.11 -13.79
C ALA A 184 -2.97 12.48 -15.19
N PRO A 185 -2.79 13.72 -15.71
CA PRO A 185 -3.28 14.10 -17.04
C PRO A 185 -2.65 13.34 -18.21
N ALA A 186 -1.51 12.67 -17.98
CA ALA A 186 -0.78 11.98 -19.04
C ALA A 186 -1.38 10.60 -19.40
N GLY A 187 -2.32 10.09 -18.62
CA GLY A 187 -2.98 8.80 -18.88
C GLY A 187 -2.03 7.59 -18.84
N TYR A 188 -1.02 7.64 -17.97
CA TYR A 188 -0.10 6.53 -17.79
C TYR A 188 -0.78 5.32 -17.14
N THR A 189 -0.32 4.11 -17.49
CA THR A 189 -0.75 2.88 -16.81
C THR A 189 -0.33 2.86 -15.34
N ALA A 190 -1.06 2.12 -14.51
CA ALA A 190 -0.74 1.93 -13.10
C ALA A 190 0.70 1.43 -12.89
N LYS A 191 1.18 0.53 -13.78
CA LYS A 191 2.56 0.06 -13.76
C LYS A 191 3.57 1.17 -14.03
N THR A 192 3.27 2.05 -14.97
CA THR A 192 4.15 3.19 -15.28
C THR A 192 4.18 4.17 -14.11
N LEU A 193 3.03 4.52 -13.55
CA LEU A 193 2.92 5.43 -12.40
C LEU A 193 3.66 4.90 -11.18
N SER A 194 3.47 3.62 -10.81
CA SER A 194 4.20 3.01 -9.70
C SER A 194 5.70 2.98 -9.94
N THR A 195 6.13 2.75 -11.18
CA THR A 195 7.55 2.76 -11.54
C THR A 195 8.15 4.16 -11.42
N MET A 196 7.47 5.19 -11.94
CA MET A 196 7.94 6.57 -11.85
C MET A 196 8.07 7.05 -10.40
N LEU A 197 7.12 6.70 -9.55
CA LEU A 197 7.17 7.04 -8.13
C LEU A 197 8.37 6.40 -7.43
N VAL A 198 8.58 5.10 -7.62
CA VAL A 198 9.68 4.36 -6.96
C VAL A 198 11.04 4.74 -7.55
N ASP A 199 11.12 5.01 -8.86
CA ASP A 199 12.35 5.51 -9.47
C ASP A 199 12.74 6.90 -8.94
N GLU A 200 11.77 7.74 -8.60
CA GLU A 200 12.05 9.02 -7.96
C GLU A 200 12.53 8.82 -6.51
N CYS A 201 11.94 7.86 -5.76
CA CYS A 201 12.46 7.48 -4.46
C CYS A 201 13.93 7.02 -4.55
N ASP A 202 14.27 6.16 -5.51
CA ASP A 202 15.64 5.65 -5.70
C ASP A 202 16.64 6.78 -5.99
N LYS A 203 16.27 7.75 -6.83
CA LYS A 203 17.08 8.95 -7.06
C LYS A 203 17.28 9.77 -5.80
N LEU A 204 16.22 9.99 -5.02
CA LEU A 204 16.29 10.73 -3.77
C LEU A 204 17.17 10.04 -2.72
N TYR A 205 17.21 8.71 -2.73
CA TYR A 205 18.14 7.91 -1.93
C TYR A 205 19.58 7.88 -2.49
N GLY A 206 19.82 8.50 -3.64
CA GLY A 206 21.12 8.43 -4.31
C GLY A 206 21.52 7.02 -4.74
N HIS A 207 20.52 6.21 -5.12
CA HIS A 207 20.66 4.78 -5.48
C HIS A 207 21.19 3.89 -4.34
N GLN A 208 21.00 4.31 -3.10
CA GLN A 208 21.29 3.54 -1.89
C GLN A 208 20.12 3.67 -0.91
N PRO A 209 19.01 2.98 -1.19
CA PRO A 209 17.81 3.09 -0.36
C PRO A 209 18.09 2.75 1.10
N GLY A 210 17.77 3.67 1.98
CA GLY A 210 17.89 3.49 3.43
C GLY A 210 16.73 2.68 4.03
N ASP A 211 15.73 2.36 3.20
CA ASP A 211 14.59 1.54 3.54
C ASP A 211 14.04 0.84 2.29
N ASP A 212 13.27 -0.24 2.49
CA ASP A 212 12.47 -0.83 1.42
C ASP A 212 11.39 0.18 1.01
N ALA A 213 11.23 0.44 -0.28
CA ALA A 213 10.22 1.38 -0.75
C ALA A 213 9.36 0.76 -1.85
N THR A 214 8.06 0.70 -1.60
CA THR A 214 7.08 0.10 -2.51
C THR A 214 5.92 1.04 -2.77
N ALA A 215 5.53 1.14 -4.03
CA ALA A 215 4.30 1.80 -4.45
C ALA A 215 3.41 0.85 -5.24
N CYS A 216 2.12 0.86 -4.92
CA CYS A 216 1.07 0.15 -5.65
C CYS A 216 0.04 1.17 -6.13
N VAL A 217 -0.24 1.15 -7.43
CA VAL A 217 -1.20 2.05 -8.09
C VAL A 217 -2.32 1.21 -8.70
N VAL A 218 -3.53 1.71 -8.56
CA VAL A 218 -4.74 1.09 -9.10
C VAL A 218 -5.55 2.15 -9.85
#